data_7d493847429517ca0e4d2a698be6902b
#
_entry.id   7d493847429517ca0e4d2a698be6902b
#
_cell.length_a   1.000
_cell.length_b   1.000
_cell.length_c   1.000
_cell.angle_alpha   90.00
_cell.angle_beta   90.00
_cell.angle_gamma   90.00
#
_symmetry.space_group_name_H-M   'P 1'
#
loop_
_entity.id
_entity.type
_entity.pdbx_description
1 polymer ?
#
loop_
_entity_poly.entity_id
_entity_poly.type
_entity_poly.pdbx_seq_one_letter_code
_entity_poly.pdbx_strand_id
1 'polypeptide(L)'
;EHPHRLDPTRAMGFPAPDGGTSLLWRITSRNKVLRTADLKTGEGLAEVRAWAAEADVLIENFRPGTLERLGLAPEVLWEDNPTLVVTRVTGFGQHGPYAGRPGFATIAEAMSGFADINGAPDGPPILPPIALTDELTAVVAAYATMAAVHAGVGQVVDVSLLDSLFSFMGHNWAAYVADGTQQPRMGSQLPYSVPRNVYESADGHWLALSASADTVAARVAALVGVGDDERLSTFAGRVEHRDDLDAAVAAFIALRTRDEVLLAFRDADAAIAPIYSMADVAADPHFAERESTVTVDGIGMPGMLARFSQTPGRVRWAGRDGSADRTQPQ
;
A
#
# COMPACT_ATOMS: atom_id res chain seq x y z
N GLU A 1 -2.34 2.33 -24.58
CA GLU A 1 -3.82 2.32 -24.50
C GLU A 1 -4.43 1.89 -25.83
N HIS A 2 -5.68 1.44 -25.79
CA HIS A 2 -6.45 1.19 -27.01
C HIS A 2 -6.88 2.54 -27.64
N PRO A 3 -6.72 2.78 -28.97
CA PRO A 3 -6.96 4.08 -29.59
C PRO A 3 -8.39 4.63 -29.45
N HIS A 4 -9.39 3.73 -29.32
CA HIS A 4 -10.81 4.11 -29.23
C HIS A 4 -11.48 3.75 -27.89
N ARG A 5 -10.76 3.11 -26.98
CA ARG A 5 -11.25 2.73 -25.66
C ARG A 5 -10.18 3.02 -24.61
N LEU A 6 -10.21 4.24 -24.11
CA LEU A 6 -9.25 4.71 -23.12
C LEU A 6 -9.38 3.96 -21.80
N ASP A 7 -8.33 4.03 -20.99
CA ASP A 7 -8.28 3.39 -19.69
C ASP A 7 -9.38 3.93 -18.76
N PRO A 8 -10.18 3.06 -18.10
CA PRO A 8 -11.24 3.48 -17.19
C PRO A 8 -10.75 4.34 -16.02
N THR A 9 -9.50 4.21 -15.59
CA THR A 9 -8.93 5.00 -14.49
C THR A 9 -8.90 6.49 -14.77
N ARG A 10 -9.01 6.89 -16.05
CA ARG A 10 -9.16 8.30 -16.45
C ARG A 10 -10.38 8.98 -15.88
N ALA A 11 -11.43 8.21 -15.56
CA ALA A 11 -12.68 8.71 -15.00
C ALA A 11 -12.93 8.26 -13.55
N MET A 12 -12.06 7.41 -12.98
CA MET A 12 -12.21 6.90 -11.63
C MET A 12 -11.67 7.88 -10.57
N GLY A 13 -12.35 7.95 -9.43
CA GLY A 13 -11.93 8.78 -8.30
C GLY A 13 -12.37 10.24 -8.42
N PHE A 14 -11.61 11.14 -7.81
CA PHE A 14 -11.94 12.56 -7.79
C PHE A 14 -11.57 13.24 -9.13
N PRO A 15 -12.42 14.16 -9.63
CA PRO A 15 -12.11 14.93 -10.84
C PRO A 15 -10.91 15.86 -10.59
N ALA A 16 -10.11 16.09 -11.64
CA ALA A 16 -9.06 17.11 -11.57
C ALA A 16 -9.67 18.52 -11.63
N PRO A 17 -9.03 19.53 -11.00
CA PRO A 17 -9.54 20.90 -10.94
C PRO A 17 -9.70 21.58 -12.32
N ASP A 18 -8.91 21.14 -13.30
CA ASP A 18 -8.95 21.64 -14.69
C ASP A 18 -10.07 21.04 -15.54
N GLY A 19 -10.90 20.14 -14.96
CA GLY A 19 -11.97 19.45 -15.69
C GLY A 19 -11.50 18.36 -16.65
N GLY A 20 -10.20 18.01 -16.64
CA GLY A 20 -9.60 16.92 -17.40
C GLY A 20 -9.85 15.54 -16.80
N THR A 21 -8.89 14.65 -16.97
CA THR A 21 -8.93 13.29 -16.38
C THR A 21 -8.87 13.34 -14.85
N SER A 22 -9.25 12.24 -14.21
CA SER A 22 -9.29 12.12 -12.74
C SER A 22 -7.93 12.34 -12.07
N LEU A 23 -7.95 12.73 -10.80
CA LEU A 23 -6.74 12.82 -9.98
C LEU A 23 -6.04 11.46 -9.85
N LEU A 24 -6.80 10.36 -9.82
CA LEU A 24 -6.23 9.00 -9.83
C LEU A 24 -5.36 8.78 -11.07
N TRP A 25 -5.89 9.11 -12.26
CA TRP A 25 -5.12 9.03 -13.50
C TRP A 25 -3.87 9.92 -13.48
N ARG A 26 -4.04 11.19 -13.06
CA ARG A 26 -2.93 12.16 -12.99
C ARG A 26 -1.77 11.66 -12.13
N ILE A 27 -2.08 10.97 -11.02
CA ILE A 27 -1.09 10.46 -10.08
C ILE A 27 -0.49 9.13 -10.57
N THR A 28 -1.33 8.16 -10.97
CA THR A 28 -0.85 6.83 -11.36
C THR A 28 -0.12 6.82 -12.70
N SER A 29 -0.41 7.81 -13.59
CA SER A 29 0.25 7.96 -14.89
C SER A 29 1.37 9.00 -14.90
N ARG A 30 1.78 9.52 -13.73
CA ARG A 30 2.93 10.44 -13.62
C ARG A 30 4.20 9.82 -14.20
N ASN A 31 5.01 10.62 -14.84
CA ASN A 31 6.26 10.23 -15.52
C ASN A 31 6.08 9.20 -16.66
N LYS A 32 4.86 8.82 -17.03
CA LYS A 32 4.61 7.86 -18.11
C LYS A 32 4.42 8.55 -19.44
N VAL A 33 5.01 7.99 -20.48
CA VAL A 33 4.74 8.35 -21.88
C VAL A 33 3.60 7.47 -22.38
N LEU A 34 2.53 8.11 -22.85
CA LEU A 34 1.36 7.42 -23.36
C LEU A 34 1.58 6.98 -24.81
N ARG A 35 1.24 5.74 -25.11
CA ARG A 35 1.23 5.18 -26.45
C ARG A 35 -0.11 4.51 -26.72
N THR A 36 -0.50 4.46 -27.97
CA THR A 36 -1.75 3.78 -28.39
C THR A 36 -1.44 2.67 -29.36
N ALA A 37 -2.01 1.49 -29.12
CA ALA A 37 -1.94 0.36 -30.03
C ALA A 37 -3.24 -0.45 -29.95
N ASP A 38 -3.77 -0.88 -31.07
CA ASP A 38 -4.90 -1.83 -31.10
C ASP A 38 -4.35 -3.26 -31.22
N LEU A 39 -4.34 -3.97 -30.11
CA LEU A 39 -3.86 -5.37 -30.03
C LEU A 39 -4.71 -6.38 -30.81
N LYS A 40 -5.79 -5.93 -31.46
CA LYS A 40 -6.58 -6.75 -32.38
C LYS A 40 -6.11 -6.65 -33.83
N THR A 41 -5.18 -5.75 -34.12
CA THR A 41 -4.60 -5.56 -35.48
C THR A 41 -3.17 -6.08 -35.53
N GLY A 42 -2.77 -6.57 -36.69
CA GLY A 42 -1.38 -6.98 -36.89
C GLY A 42 -0.39 -5.83 -36.73
N GLU A 43 -0.77 -4.61 -37.12
CA GLU A 43 0.05 -3.41 -36.96
C GLU A 43 0.27 -3.09 -35.45
N GLY A 44 -0.79 -3.05 -34.65
CA GLY A 44 -0.67 -2.78 -33.22
C GLY A 44 0.12 -3.85 -32.47
N LEU A 45 -0.01 -5.13 -32.87
CA LEU A 45 0.81 -6.21 -32.30
C LEU A 45 2.29 -6.06 -32.67
N ALA A 46 2.59 -5.75 -33.94
CA ALA A 46 3.95 -5.51 -34.40
C ALA A 46 4.60 -4.31 -33.67
N GLU A 47 3.83 -3.24 -33.44
CA GLU A 47 4.31 -2.07 -32.72
C GLU A 47 4.65 -2.41 -31.26
N VAL A 48 3.78 -3.15 -30.55
CA VAL A 48 4.04 -3.58 -29.17
C VAL A 48 5.23 -4.54 -29.08
N ARG A 49 5.38 -5.46 -30.05
CA ARG A 49 6.55 -6.35 -30.13
C ARG A 49 7.85 -5.56 -30.34
N ALA A 50 7.82 -4.52 -31.19
CA ALA A 50 8.97 -3.64 -31.39
C ALA A 50 9.34 -2.86 -30.12
N TRP A 51 8.35 -2.38 -29.33
CA TRP A 51 8.64 -1.74 -28.04
C TRP A 51 9.25 -2.73 -27.03
N ALA A 52 8.74 -3.96 -26.99
CA ALA A 52 9.27 -5.01 -26.10
C ALA A 52 10.72 -5.40 -26.46
N ALA A 53 11.08 -5.34 -27.74
CA ALA A 53 12.43 -5.63 -28.20
C ALA A 53 13.48 -4.63 -27.65
N GLU A 54 13.07 -3.40 -27.33
CA GLU A 54 13.95 -2.33 -26.79
C GLU A 54 13.78 -2.11 -25.28
N ALA A 55 12.81 -2.78 -24.64
CA ALA A 55 12.49 -2.57 -23.23
C ALA A 55 13.32 -3.46 -22.31
N ASP A 56 13.64 -2.97 -21.10
CA ASP A 56 14.16 -3.81 -20.03
C ASP A 56 13.06 -4.67 -19.38
N VAL A 57 11.83 -4.13 -19.34
CA VAL A 57 10.70 -4.75 -18.64
C VAL A 57 9.41 -4.55 -19.42
N LEU A 58 8.62 -5.61 -19.53
CA LEU A 58 7.22 -5.57 -19.94
C LEU A 58 6.37 -5.89 -18.70
N ILE A 59 5.42 -4.99 -18.36
CA ILE A 59 4.46 -5.21 -17.27
C ILE A 59 3.07 -5.37 -17.86
N GLU A 60 2.36 -6.43 -17.47
CA GLU A 60 0.99 -6.65 -17.90
C GLU A 60 0.10 -7.12 -16.74
N ASN A 61 -1.19 -6.88 -16.84
CA ASN A 61 -2.21 -7.35 -15.89
C ASN A 61 -3.42 -7.96 -16.58
N PHE A 62 -3.23 -8.57 -17.73
CA PHE A 62 -4.28 -9.33 -18.43
C PHE A 62 -4.62 -10.63 -17.68
N ARG A 63 -5.75 -11.22 -18.03
CA ARG A 63 -6.04 -12.58 -17.58
C ARG A 63 -5.00 -13.56 -18.16
N PRO A 64 -4.60 -14.59 -17.39
CA PRO A 64 -3.66 -15.60 -17.87
C PRO A 64 -4.03 -16.16 -19.23
N GLY A 65 -3.04 -16.38 -20.08
CA GLY A 65 -3.18 -16.85 -21.45
C GLY A 65 -3.56 -15.75 -22.47
N THR A 66 -3.70 -14.48 -22.06
CA THR A 66 -4.05 -13.42 -23.01
C THR A 66 -2.86 -13.00 -23.87
N LEU A 67 -1.67 -12.82 -23.30
CA LEU A 67 -0.46 -12.54 -24.08
C LEU A 67 -0.18 -13.65 -25.10
N GLU A 68 -0.35 -14.89 -24.70
CA GLU A 68 -0.15 -16.07 -25.53
C GLU A 68 -1.11 -16.04 -26.73
N ARG A 69 -2.40 -15.76 -26.51
CA ARG A 69 -3.40 -15.65 -27.60
C ARG A 69 -3.14 -14.49 -28.55
N LEU A 70 -2.46 -13.45 -28.07
CA LEU A 70 -2.07 -12.30 -28.89
C LEU A 70 -0.76 -12.54 -29.66
N GLY A 71 -0.09 -13.70 -29.48
CA GLY A 71 1.22 -13.96 -30.05
C GLY A 71 2.36 -13.16 -29.42
N LEU A 72 2.14 -12.67 -28.19
CA LEU A 72 3.11 -11.93 -27.37
C LEU A 72 3.55 -12.75 -26.14
N ALA A 73 3.53 -14.09 -26.24
CA ALA A 73 4.03 -14.95 -25.18
C ALA A 73 5.48 -14.59 -24.81
N PRO A 74 5.90 -14.73 -23.55
CA PRO A 74 7.26 -14.42 -23.15
C PRO A 74 8.31 -15.09 -24.00
N GLU A 75 8.11 -16.35 -24.40
CA GLU A 75 9.02 -17.14 -25.25
C GLU A 75 9.19 -16.49 -26.62
N VAL A 76 8.11 -15.91 -27.18
CA VAL A 76 8.14 -15.21 -28.47
C VAL A 76 8.86 -13.87 -28.35
N LEU A 77 8.66 -13.14 -27.26
CA LEU A 77 9.33 -11.86 -27.03
C LEU A 77 10.82 -12.03 -26.76
N TRP A 78 11.23 -13.14 -26.14
CA TRP A 78 12.64 -13.47 -25.91
C TRP A 78 13.42 -13.83 -27.18
N GLU A 79 12.73 -14.15 -28.28
CA GLU A 79 13.40 -14.29 -29.61
C GLU A 79 14.05 -12.97 -30.03
N ASP A 80 13.39 -11.83 -29.72
CA ASP A 80 13.87 -10.49 -30.09
C ASP A 80 14.67 -9.84 -28.95
N ASN A 81 14.36 -10.13 -27.69
CA ASN A 81 15.00 -9.57 -26.50
C ASN A 81 15.19 -10.63 -25.39
N PRO A 82 16.27 -11.40 -25.41
CA PRO A 82 16.51 -12.49 -24.46
C PRO A 82 16.64 -12.05 -22.99
N THR A 83 16.82 -10.75 -22.74
CA THR A 83 16.96 -10.19 -21.38
C THR A 83 15.69 -9.56 -20.85
N LEU A 84 14.62 -9.52 -21.64
CA LEU A 84 13.35 -8.91 -21.25
C LEU A 84 12.76 -9.59 -20.01
N VAL A 85 12.52 -8.80 -18.97
CA VAL A 85 11.75 -9.25 -17.80
C VAL A 85 10.27 -9.01 -18.07
N VAL A 86 9.44 -10.06 -17.94
CA VAL A 86 7.99 -9.98 -18.13
C VAL A 86 7.30 -10.08 -16.78
N THR A 87 6.85 -8.96 -16.22
CA THR A 87 6.13 -8.92 -14.94
C THR A 87 4.63 -9.03 -15.17
N ARG A 88 4.02 -10.07 -14.63
CA ARG A 88 2.61 -10.42 -14.80
C ARG A 88 1.89 -10.27 -13.46
N VAL A 89 0.98 -9.29 -13.36
CA VAL A 89 0.23 -9.00 -12.15
C VAL A 89 -1.22 -9.44 -12.32
N THR A 90 -1.68 -10.39 -11.50
CA THR A 90 -3.06 -10.92 -11.59
C THR A 90 -3.67 -11.12 -10.21
N GLY A 91 -4.97 -11.41 -10.14
CA GLY A 91 -5.65 -11.67 -8.88
C GLY A 91 -5.12 -12.90 -8.13
N PHE A 92 -4.79 -13.98 -8.87
CA PHE A 92 -4.50 -15.30 -8.30
C PHE A 92 -3.20 -15.94 -8.84
N GLY A 93 -2.37 -15.19 -9.56
CA GLY A 93 -1.18 -15.72 -10.22
C GLY A 93 -1.48 -16.41 -11.57
N GLN A 94 -0.41 -16.83 -12.23
CA GLN A 94 -0.48 -17.51 -13.53
C GLN A 94 -0.84 -18.99 -13.40
N HIS A 95 -0.75 -19.55 -12.20
CA HIS A 95 -0.93 -20.98 -11.91
C HIS A 95 -1.98 -21.22 -10.82
N GLY A 96 -2.37 -22.47 -10.66
CA GLY A 96 -3.29 -22.90 -9.62
C GLY A 96 -4.76 -22.89 -10.05
N PRO A 97 -5.66 -23.44 -9.21
CA PRO A 97 -7.05 -23.66 -9.58
C PRO A 97 -7.87 -22.39 -9.77
N TYR A 98 -7.37 -21.25 -9.33
CA TYR A 98 -8.04 -19.95 -9.43
C TYR A 98 -7.47 -19.02 -10.51
N ALA A 99 -6.38 -19.39 -11.16
CA ALA A 99 -5.69 -18.51 -12.14
C ALA A 99 -6.63 -17.94 -13.22
N GLY A 100 -7.60 -18.72 -13.70
CA GLY A 100 -8.59 -18.27 -14.69
C GLY A 100 -9.76 -17.46 -14.13
N ARG A 101 -9.90 -17.30 -12.80
CA ARG A 101 -11.01 -16.57 -12.19
C ARG A 101 -10.79 -15.04 -12.28
N PRO A 102 -11.87 -14.24 -12.35
CA PRO A 102 -11.78 -12.82 -12.13
C PRO A 102 -11.28 -12.55 -10.70
N GLY A 103 -10.24 -11.72 -10.57
CA GLY A 103 -9.68 -11.32 -9.28
C GLY A 103 -9.39 -9.83 -9.27
N PHE A 104 -9.75 -9.16 -8.17
CA PHE A 104 -9.49 -7.76 -7.87
C PHE A 104 -9.01 -7.66 -6.42
N ALA A 105 -8.48 -6.50 -6.02
CA ALA A 105 -7.99 -6.26 -4.66
C ALA A 105 -8.97 -6.72 -3.57
N THR A 106 -10.25 -6.35 -3.69
CA THR A 106 -11.32 -6.72 -2.74
C THR A 106 -11.46 -8.24 -2.55
N ILE A 107 -11.27 -9.02 -3.63
CA ILE A 107 -11.33 -10.48 -3.54
C ILE A 107 -10.10 -11.05 -2.81
N ALA A 108 -8.92 -10.48 -3.05
CA ALA A 108 -7.72 -10.84 -2.32
C ALA A 108 -7.82 -10.49 -0.82
N GLU A 109 -8.38 -9.32 -0.50
CA GLU A 109 -8.64 -8.89 0.87
C GLU A 109 -9.57 -9.86 1.61
N ALA A 110 -10.62 -10.31 0.94
CA ALA A 110 -11.58 -11.27 1.50
C ALA A 110 -10.98 -12.69 1.68
N MET A 111 -10.11 -13.13 0.76
CA MET A 111 -9.61 -14.51 0.72
C MET A 111 -8.26 -14.71 1.43
N SER A 112 -7.50 -13.65 1.71
CA SER A 112 -6.20 -13.73 2.38
C SER A 112 -6.30 -13.93 3.90
N GLY A 113 -7.48 -13.78 4.49
CA GLY A 113 -7.68 -13.70 5.94
C GLY A 113 -7.62 -12.28 6.50
N PHE A 114 -7.19 -11.29 5.70
CA PHE A 114 -7.06 -9.91 6.15
C PHE A 114 -8.40 -9.32 6.63
N ALA A 115 -9.45 -9.46 5.81
CA ALA A 115 -10.76 -8.90 6.16
C ALA A 115 -11.37 -9.56 7.41
N ASP A 116 -11.07 -10.84 7.66
CA ASP A 116 -11.58 -11.57 8.82
C ASP A 116 -11.10 -10.98 10.15
N ILE A 117 -9.84 -10.55 10.22
CA ILE A 117 -9.26 -9.95 11.43
C ILE A 117 -9.41 -8.44 11.51
N ASN A 118 -9.88 -7.78 10.44
CA ASN A 118 -10.03 -6.34 10.37
C ASN A 118 -11.46 -5.90 10.74
N GLY A 119 -11.59 -4.99 11.70
CA GLY A 119 -12.86 -4.46 12.17
C GLY A 119 -13.01 -4.48 13.69
N ALA A 120 -14.12 -3.93 14.17
CA ALA A 120 -14.48 -3.97 15.59
C ALA A 120 -14.79 -5.42 16.03
N PRO A 121 -14.57 -5.76 17.33
CA PRO A 121 -14.83 -7.11 17.85
C PRO A 121 -16.24 -7.63 17.54
N ASP A 122 -17.24 -6.78 17.72
CA ASP A 122 -18.66 -7.11 17.53
C ASP A 122 -19.20 -6.66 16.15
N GLY A 123 -18.31 -6.14 15.30
CA GLY A 123 -18.69 -5.62 13.98
C GLY A 123 -18.49 -6.64 12.85
N PRO A 124 -18.91 -6.28 11.63
CA PRO A 124 -18.61 -7.07 10.43
C PRO A 124 -17.12 -6.97 10.08
N PRO A 125 -16.59 -7.88 9.23
CA PRO A 125 -15.32 -7.69 8.55
C PRO A 125 -15.29 -6.36 7.78
N ILE A 126 -14.15 -5.66 7.82
CA ILE A 126 -13.97 -4.36 7.17
C ILE A 126 -12.86 -4.46 6.11
N LEU A 127 -13.15 -3.92 4.92
CA LEU A 127 -12.19 -3.77 3.84
C LEU A 127 -11.47 -2.42 3.95
N PRO A 128 -10.24 -2.27 3.42
CA PRO A 128 -9.56 -0.98 3.39
C PRO A 128 -10.35 0.05 2.58
N PRO A 129 -10.39 1.33 3.00
CA PRO A 129 -11.10 2.38 2.26
C PRO A 129 -10.28 2.95 1.07
N ILE A 130 -9.17 2.33 0.75
CA ILE A 130 -8.27 2.67 -0.37
C ILE A 130 -7.86 1.37 -1.10
N ALA A 131 -7.26 1.49 -2.27
CA ALA A 131 -6.72 0.37 -3.04
C ALA A 131 -5.45 -0.22 -2.40
N LEU A 132 -5.50 -0.58 -1.11
CA LEU A 132 -4.34 -1.00 -0.32
C LEU A 132 -3.63 -2.20 -0.94
N THR A 133 -4.39 -3.20 -1.36
CA THR A 133 -3.83 -4.43 -1.91
C THR A 133 -3.19 -4.21 -3.29
N ASP A 134 -3.79 -3.35 -4.12
CA ASP A 134 -3.20 -2.97 -5.41
C ASP A 134 -1.86 -2.25 -5.22
N GLU A 135 -1.80 -1.26 -4.32
CA GLU A 135 -0.57 -0.51 -4.02
C GLU A 135 0.50 -1.40 -3.40
N LEU A 136 0.13 -2.28 -2.47
CA LEU A 136 1.04 -3.27 -1.90
C LEU A 136 1.61 -4.19 -2.98
N THR A 137 0.75 -4.72 -3.85
CA THR A 137 1.15 -5.60 -4.94
C THR A 137 2.05 -4.87 -5.94
N ALA A 138 1.80 -3.58 -6.19
CA ALA A 138 2.66 -2.76 -7.03
C ALA A 138 4.08 -2.62 -6.45
N VAL A 139 4.22 -2.46 -5.12
CA VAL A 139 5.52 -2.44 -4.44
C VAL A 139 6.21 -3.81 -4.54
N VAL A 140 5.48 -4.91 -4.31
CA VAL A 140 5.99 -6.28 -4.46
C VAL A 140 6.46 -6.53 -5.90
N ALA A 141 5.66 -6.16 -6.89
CA ALA A 141 6.00 -6.28 -8.30
C ALA A 141 7.24 -5.46 -8.64
N ALA A 142 7.34 -4.23 -8.14
CA ALA A 142 8.48 -3.35 -8.41
C ALA A 142 9.79 -3.94 -7.88
N TYR A 143 9.85 -4.39 -6.61
CA TYR A 143 11.08 -4.95 -6.08
C TYR A 143 11.46 -6.28 -6.75
N ALA A 144 10.48 -7.16 -7.03
CA ALA A 144 10.73 -8.44 -7.70
C ALA A 144 11.22 -8.24 -9.13
N THR A 145 10.62 -7.30 -9.86
CA THR A 145 11.06 -6.89 -11.21
C THR A 145 12.50 -6.35 -11.17
N MET A 146 12.81 -5.45 -10.23
CA MET A 146 14.17 -4.91 -10.11
C MET A 146 15.20 -5.98 -9.76
N ALA A 147 14.85 -6.97 -8.93
CA ALA A 147 15.71 -8.12 -8.65
C ALA A 147 15.96 -8.97 -9.93
N ALA A 148 14.93 -9.19 -10.74
CA ALA A 148 15.06 -9.90 -12.02
C ALA A 148 15.92 -9.13 -13.03
N VAL A 149 15.73 -7.81 -13.13
CA VAL A 149 16.57 -6.94 -14.00
C VAL A 149 18.03 -6.97 -13.53
N HIS A 150 18.27 -6.90 -12.21
CA HIS A 150 19.62 -6.98 -11.65
C HIS A 150 20.30 -8.33 -11.94
N ALA A 151 19.53 -9.42 -11.98
CA ALA A 151 20.06 -10.73 -12.33
C ALA A 151 20.50 -10.84 -13.80
N GLY A 152 20.04 -9.94 -14.68
CA GLY A 152 20.41 -9.87 -16.09
C GLY A 152 19.89 -11.04 -16.92
N VAL A 153 18.83 -11.73 -16.49
CA VAL A 153 18.24 -12.89 -17.16
C VAL A 153 16.79 -12.60 -17.48
N GLY A 154 16.41 -12.73 -18.76
CA GLY A 154 15.00 -12.64 -19.19
C GLY A 154 14.18 -13.74 -18.53
N GLN A 155 13.12 -13.34 -17.84
CA GLN A 155 12.27 -14.26 -17.09
C GLN A 155 10.88 -13.67 -16.84
N VAL A 156 9.94 -14.53 -16.47
CA VAL A 156 8.62 -14.11 -15.97
C VAL A 156 8.71 -13.84 -14.47
N VAL A 157 8.17 -12.72 -14.05
CA VAL A 157 7.88 -12.40 -12.64
C VAL A 157 6.37 -12.49 -12.46
N ASP A 158 5.90 -13.58 -11.86
CA ASP A 158 4.47 -13.82 -11.57
C ASP A 158 4.13 -13.27 -10.19
N VAL A 159 3.24 -12.27 -10.12
CA VAL A 159 2.83 -11.61 -8.88
C VAL A 159 1.32 -11.64 -8.77
N SER A 160 0.80 -12.20 -7.67
CA SER A 160 -0.64 -12.19 -7.43
C SER A 160 -1.03 -11.21 -6.32
N LEU A 161 -2.22 -10.61 -6.45
CA LEU A 161 -2.82 -9.77 -5.41
C LEU A 161 -3.03 -10.58 -4.13
N LEU A 162 -3.52 -11.83 -4.27
CA LEU A 162 -3.78 -12.70 -3.13
C LEU A 162 -2.50 -13.03 -2.36
N ASP A 163 -1.44 -13.50 -3.03
CA ASP A 163 -0.20 -13.90 -2.37
C ASP A 163 0.53 -12.69 -1.78
N SER A 164 0.47 -11.55 -2.46
CA SER A 164 1.04 -10.30 -1.95
C SER A 164 0.44 -9.93 -0.60
N LEU A 165 -0.89 -9.90 -0.46
CA LEU A 165 -1.53 -9.57 0.81
C LEU A 165 -1.37 -10.71 1.82
N PHE A 166 -1.51 -11.97 1.40
CA PHE A 166 -1.35 -13.13 2.29
C PHE A 166 0.04 -13.20 2.93
N SER A 167 1.08 -12.74 2.25
CA SER A 167 2.44 -12.71 2.82
C SER A 167 2.53 -11.86 4.11
N PHE A 168 1.69 -10.84 4.24
CA PHE A 168 1.59 -10.02 5.46
C PHE A 168 0.79 -10.68 6.58
N MET A 169 0.06 -11.76 6.28
CA MET A 169 -0.65 -12.60 7.25
C MET A 169 0.23 -13.71 7.83
N GLY A 170 1.55 -13.68 7.56
CA GLY A 170 2.46 -14.81 7.82
C GLY A 170 2.42 -15.35 9.25
N HIS A 171 2.43 -14.49 10.28
CA HIS A 171 2.38 -14.95 11.67
C HIS A 171 1.00 -15.52 12.07
N ASN A 172 -0.08 -15.01 11.50
CA ASN A 172 -1.43 -15.55 11.70
C ASN A 172 -1.54 -16.96 11.10
N TRP A 173 -1.01 -17.15 9.89
CA TRP A 173 -0.92 -18.46 9.27
C TRP A 173 -0.05 -19.43 10.07
N ALA A 174 1.12 -18.98 10.54
CA ALA A 174 2.02 -19.78 11.35
C ALA A 174 1.36 -20.22 12.68
N ALA A 175 0.64 -19.34 13.37
CA ALA A 175 -0.08 -19.65 14.59
C ALA A 175 -1.20 -20.68 14.33
N TYR A 176 -1.97 -20.50 13.26
CA TYR A 176 -3.00 -21.46 12.89
C TYR A 176 -2.42 -22.87 12.60
N VAL A 177 -1.30 -22.95 11.90
CA VAL A 177 -0.65 -24.22 11.60
C VAL A 177 -0.06 -24.86 12.85
N ALA A 178 0.44 -24.07 13.79
CA ALA A 178 1.07 -24.56 15.00
C ALA A 178 0.09 -25.20 15.99
N ASP A 179 -1.05 -24.56 16.22
CA ASP A 179 -2.00 -24.98 17.26
C ASP A 179 -3.48 -24.65 16.98
N GLY A 180 -3.81 -24.16 15.78
CA GLY A 180 -5.17 -23.77 15.40
C GLY A 180 -5.58 -22.37 15.88
N THR A 181 -4.65 -21.58 16.43
CA THR A 181 -4.94 -20.23 16.90
C THR A 181 -5.41 -19.33 15.76
N GLN A 182 -6.53 -18.66 15.97
CA GLN A 182 -7.09 -17.66 15.07
C GLN A 182 -7.20 -16.32 15.78
N GLN A 183 -6.65 -15.27 15.17
CA GLN A 183 -6.77 -13.91 15.71
C GLN A 183 -8.20 -13.41 15.53
N PRO A 184 -8.90 -12.97 16.60
CA PRO A 184 -10.19 -12.30 16.46
C PRO A 184 -10.03 -10.88 15.91
N ARG A 185 -11.14 -10.24 15.50
CA ARG A 185 -11.18 -8.79 15.28
C ARG A 185 -10.97 -8.07 16.59
N MET A 186 -10.08 -7.09 16.59
CA MET A 186 -9.68 -6.34 17.78
C MET A 186 -9.74 -4.82 17.62
N GLY A 187 -10.42 -4.33 16.59
CA GLY A 187 -10.42 -2.90 16.26
C GLY A 187 -9.02 -2.40 15.95
N SER A 188 -8.57 -1.39 16.68
CA SER A 188 -7.23 -0.81 16.53
C SER A 188 -6.15 -1.49 17.38
N GLN A 189 -6.51 -2.51 18.16
CA GLN A 189 -5.56 -3.28 18.97
C GLN A 189 -4.84 -4.35 18.15
N LEU A 190 -3.73 -4.87 18.70
CA LEU A 190 -2.99 -6.03 18.19
C LEU A 190 -2.76 -7.04 19.32
N PRO A 191 -2.79 -8.36 19.06
CA PRO A 191 -2.58 -9.35 20.12
C PRO A 191 -1.17 -9.30 20.72
N TYR A 192 -0.19 -8.84 19.95
CA TYR A 192 1.23 -8.81 20.30
C TYR A 192 1.79 -7.38 20.50
N SER A 193 0.95 -6.39 20.80
CA SER A 193 1.38 -5.01 21.10
C SER A 193 0.44 -4.38 22.14
N VAL A 194 0.94 -4.12 23.34
CA VAL A 194 0.16 -3.58 24.47
C VAL A 194 1.02 -2.62 25.27
N PRO A 195 0.55 -1.34 25.50
CA PRO A 195 -0.68 -0.77 24.96
C PRO A 195 -0.55 -0.37 23.48
N ARG A 196 -1.60 -0.59 22.72
CA ARG A 196 -1.80 -0.11 21.36
C ARG A 196 -3.28 0.02 21.05
N ASN A 197 -3.73 1.26 20.84
CA ASN A 197 -5.12 1.56 20.46
C ASN A 197 -5.24 3.00 19.95
N VAL A 198 -6.48 3.42 19.63
CA VAL A 198 -6.86 4.81 19.37
C VAL A 198 -7.76 5.31 20.50
N TYR A 199 -7.61 6.59 20.85
CA TYR A 199 -8.30 7.21 21.98
C TYR A 199 -8.77 8.60 21.62
N GLU A 200 -9.90 9.03 22.18
CA GLU A 200 -10.47 10.36 21.98
C GLU A 200 -10.08 11.29 23.13
N SER A 201 -9.57 12.47 22.82
CA SER A 201 -9.24 13.53 23.77
C SER A 201 -10.46 14.33 24.18
N ALA A 202 -10.35 15.12 25.25
CA ALA A 202 -11.43 15.96 25.78
C ALA A 202 -12.00 16.98 24.77
N ASP A 203 -11.21 17.37 23.79
CA ASP A 203 -11.57 18.30 22.71
C ASP A 203 -11.99 17.59 21.40
N GLY A 204 -12.29 16.27 21.46
CA GLY A 204 -12.87 15.50 20.37
C GLY A 204 -11.88 15.10 19.27
N HIS A 205 -10.58 15.12 19.55
CA HIS A 205 -9.55 14.67 18.62
C HIS A 205 -9.11 13.23 18.91
N TRP A 206 -8.86 12.45 17.86
CA TRP A 206 -8.37 11.09 17.99
C TRP A 206 -6.86 11.03 18.00
N LEU A 207 -6.29 10.18 18.87
CA LEU A 207 -4.87 9.91 18.97
C LEU A 207 -4.60 8.42 18.88
N ALA A 208 -3.49 8.03 18.27
CA ALA A 208 -3.02 6.66 18.18
C ALA A 208 -1.78 6.45 19.06
N LEU A 209 -1.83 5.45 19.92
CA LEU A 209 -0.73 5.03 20.78
C LEU A 209 -0.19 3.67 20.36
N SER A 210 1.13 3.50 20.41
CA SER A 210 1.78 2.19 20.33
C SER A 210 3.03 2.18 21.22
N ALA A 211 3.04 1.31 22.23
CA ALA A 211 4.13 1.21 23.22
C ALA A 211 4.46 -0.27 23.49
N SER A 212 4.96 -1.00 22.49
CA SER A 212 5.21 -2.44 22.56
C SER A 212 6.44 -2.82 23.39
N ALA A 213 7.51 -2.00 23.36
CA ALA A 213 8.73 -2.25 24.13
C ALA A 213 8.48 -2.06 25.62
N ASP A 214 8.98 -2.98 26.46
CA ASP A 214 8.76 -2.98 27.90
C ASP A 214 9.10 -1.64 28.55
N THR A 215 10.22 -1.03 28.18
CA THR A 215 10.63 0.28 28.71
C THR A 215 9.67 1.41 28.35
N VAL A 216 9.09 1.40 27.14
CA VAL A 216 8.12 2.39 26.71
C VAL A 216 6.77 2.13 27.37
N ALA A 217 6.34 0.87 27.44
CA ALA A 217 5.11 0.49 28.12
C ALA A 217 5.13 0.87 29.61
N ALA A 218 6.26 0.68 30.31
CA ALA A 218 6.43 1.08 31.70
C ALA A 218 6.31 2.61 31.88
N ARG A 219 6.87 3.41 30.96
CA ARG A 219 6.71 4.88 30.97
C ARG A 219 5.26 5.30 30.75
N VAL A 220 4.55 4.63 29.84
CA VAL A 220 3.12 4.88 29.64
C VAL A 220 2.32 4.51 30.88
N ALA A 221 2.56 3.33 31.47
CA ALA A 221 1.88 2.91 32.70
C ALA A 221 2.10 3.90 33.87
N ALA A 222 3.34 4.37 34.05
CA ALA A 222 3.66 5.40 35.04
C ALA A 222 2.94 6.73 34.75
N LEU A 223 2.95 7.19 33.48
CA LEU A 223 2.28 8.41 33.06
C LEU A 223 0.77 8.40 33.35
N VAL A 224 0.12 7.27 33.11
CA VAL A 224 -1.34 7.13 33.28
C VAL A 224 -1.74 6.69 34.71
N GLY A 225 -0.77 6.58 35.63
CA GLY A 225 -1.00 6.34 37.04
C GLY A 225 -1.15 4.88 37.46
N VAL A 226 -0.72 3.94 36.63
CA VAL A 226 -0.75 2.47 36.91
C VAL A 226 0.64 1.84 36.92
N GLY A 227 1.70 2.65 37.08
CA GLY A 227 3.09 2.17 37.00
C GLY A 227 3.49 1.20 38.12
N ASP A 228 2.80 1.24 39.27
CA ASP A 228 3.05 0.37 40.42
C ASP A 228 2.29 -0.97 40.35
N ASP A 229 1.50 -1.19 39.31
CA ASP A 229 0.79 -2.46 39.09
C ASP A 229 1.74 -3.54 38.57
N GLU A 230 2.16 -4.45 39.47
CA GLU A 230 3.07 -5.54 39.15
C GLU A 230 2.56 -6.45 37.98
N ARG A 231 1.23 -6.55 37.81
CA ARG A 231 0.62 -7.32 36.73
C ARG A 231 1.01 -6.79 35.34
N LEU A 232 1.31 -5.49 35.24
CA LEU A 232 1.66 -4.80 33.98
C LEU A 232 3.18 -4.76 33.72
N SER A 233 4.00 -5.28 34.61
CA SER A 233 5.47 -5.20 34.54
C SER A 233 6.08 -5.99 33.40
N THR A 234 5.41 -7.04 32.93
CA THR A 234 5.87 -7.91 31.85
C THR A 234 4.96 -7.82 30.62
N PHE A 235 5.49 -8.14 29.44
CA PHE A 235 4.68 -8.21 28.23
C PHE A 235 3.49 -9.17 28.38
N ALA A 236 3.72 -10.38 28.91
CA ALA A 236 2.66 -11.37 29.12
C ALA A 236 1.57 -10.84 30.06
N GLY A 237 1.95 -10.20 31.16
CA GLY A 237 1.00 -9.60 32.09
C GLY A 237 0.20 -8.47 31.44
N ARG A 238 0.82 -7.62 30.62
CA ARG A 238 0.09 -6.57 29.88
C ARG A 238 -0.87 -7.17 28.84
N VAL A 239 -0.54 -8.28 28.20
CA VAL A 239 -1.47 -8.98 27.30
C VAL A 239 -2.66 -9.54 28.06
N GLU A 240 -2.44 -10.15 29.21
CA GLU A 240 -3.48 -10.70 30.09
C GLU A 240 -4.40 -9.62 30.68
N HIS A 241 -3.80 -8.50 31.10
CA HIS A 241 -4.52 -7.36 31.72
C HIS A 241 -4.64 -6.17 30.75
N ARG A 242 -4.76 -6.46 29.47
CA ARG A 242 -4.86 -5.47 28.39
C ARG A 242 -5.94 -4.42 28.65
N ASP A 243 -7.12 -4.85 29.03
CA ASP A 243 -8.29 -3.99 29.19
C ASP A 243 -8.11 -3.02 30.36
N ASP A 244 -7.43 -3.44 31.44
CA ASP A 244 -7.11 -2.56 32.57
C ASP A 244 -6.17 -1.42 32.15
N LEU A 245 -5.11 -1.75 31.41
CA LEU A 245 -4.16 -0.77 30.92
C LEU A 245 -4.79 0.15 29.85
N ASP A 246 -5.57 -0.40 28.94
CA ASP A 246 -6.28 0.36 27.92
C ASP A 246 -7.27 1.36 28.53
N ALA A 247 -8.03 0.93 29.55
CA ALA A 247 -8.94 1.80 30.29
C ALA A 247 -8.21 2.93 31.01
N ALA A 248 -7.05 2.66 31.62
CA ALA A 248 -6.25 3.69 32.29
C ALA A 248 -5.73 4.73 31.29
N VAL A 249 -5.25 4.28 30.12
CA VAL A 249 -4.83 5.18 29.03
C VAL A 249 -6.00 6.01 28.51
N ALA A 250 -7.14 5.38 28.25
CA ALA A 250 -8.35 6.06 27.78
C ALA A 250 -8.80 7.14 28.78
N ALA A 251 -8.85 6.81 30.07
CA ALA A 251 -9.23 7.76 31.14
C ALA A 251 -8.26 8.95 31.24
N PHE A 252 -6.95 8.70 31.11
CA PHE A 252 -5.94 9.76 31.13
C PHE A 252 -6.12 10.72 29.94
N ILE A 253 -6.36 10.19 28.72
CA ILE A 253 -6.50 10.98 27.51
C ILE A 253 -7.83 11.74 27.46
N ALA A 254 -8.94 11.12 27.87
CA ALA A 254 -10.27 11.72 27.86
C ALA A 254 -10.43 12.97 28.73
N LEU A 255 -9.52 13.18 29.70
CA LEU A 255 -9.51 14.34 30.57
C LEU A 255 -8.64 15.51 30.09
N ARG A 256 -8.02 15.38 28.92
CA ARG A 256 -7.02 16.33 28.39
C ARG A 256 -7.31 16.69 26.94
N THR A 257 -6.94 17.89 26.56
CA THR A 257 -6.92 18.28 25.14
C THR A 257 -5.84 17.50 24.39
N ARG A 258 -5.98 17.41 23.05
CA ARG A 258 -4.97 16.79 22.18
C ARG A 258 -3.55 17.30 22.46
N ASP A 259 -3.38 18.61 22.58
CA ASP A 259 -2.06 19.22 22.74
C ASP A 259 -1.46 18.91 24.13
N GLU A 260 -2.28 18.86 25.17
CA GLU A 260 -1.86 18.43 26.53
C GLU A 260 -1.44 16.96 26.54
N VAL A 261 -2.14 16.08 25.83
CA VAL A 261 -1.77 14.68 25.70
C VAL A 261 -0.44 14.53 24.96
N LEU A 262 -0.29 15.20 23.81
CA LEU A 262 0.95 15.15 23.03
C LEU A 262 2.16 15.64 23.84
N LEU A 263 1.98 16.69 24.62
CA LEU A 263 3.01 17.22 25.52
C LEU A 263 3.38 16.19 26.60
N ALA A 264 2.39 15.65 27.31
CA ALA A 264 2.60 14.70 28.40
C ALA A 264 3.33 13.42 27.93
N PHE A 265 2.93 12.87 26.78
CA PHE A 265 3.58 11.68 26.22
C PHE A 265 4.99 11.97 25.72
N ARG A 266 5.22 13.14 25.11
CA ARG A 266 6.57 13.59 24.71
C ARG A 266 7.50 13.69 25.92
N ASP A 267 7.02 14.31 27.02
CA ASP A 267 7.81 14.51 28.23
C ASP A 267 8.09 13.19 28.96
N ALA A 268 7.21 12.19 28.78
CA ALA A 268 7.41 10.82 29.23
C ALA A 268 8.27 9.97 28.26
N ASP A 269 8.75 10.51 27.16
CA ASP A 269 9.46 9.80 26.11
C ASP A 269 8.67 8.56 25.61
N ALA A 270 7.38 8.75 25.35
CA ALA A 270 6.44 7.75 24.86
C ALA A 270 5.81 8.22 23.54
N ALA A 271 5.69 7.30 22.57
CA ALA A 271 5.19 7.63 21.25
C ALA A 271 3.67 7.63 21.20
N ILE A 272 3.09 8.79 20.95
CA ILE A 272 1.68 8.97 20.60
C ILE A 272 1.59 9.96 19.44
N ALA A 273 0.60 9.80 18.55
CA ALA A 273 0.40 10.71 17.43
C ALA A 273 -1.08 11.04 17.24
N PRO A 274 -1.42 12.25 16.77
CA PRO A 274 -2.78 12.57 16.39
C PRO A 274 -3.16 11.81 15.11
N ILE A 275 -4.43 11.47 14.97
CA ILE A 275 -4.98 10.94 13.71
C ILE A 275 -5.18 12.14 12.78
N TYR A 276 -4.35 12.22 11.74
CA TYR A 276 -4.35 13.32 10.78
C TYR A 276 -5.43 13.17 9.71
N SER A 277 -6.09 14.29 9.43
CA SER A 277 -6.80 14.51 8.17
C SER A 277 -5.83 14.95 7.07
N MET A 278 -6.30 15.01 5.81
CA MET A 278 -5.49 15.57 4.72
C MET A 278 -5.17 17.06 4.92
N ALA A 279 -6.00 17.81 5.66
CA ALA A 279 -5.72 19.18 6.03
C ALA A 279 -4.55 19.28 7.01
N ASP A 280 -4.48 18.37 7.98
CA ASP A 280 -3.38 18.29 8.93
C ASP A 280 -2.07 17.91 8.21
N VAL A 281 -2.11 16.93 7.30
CA VAL A 281 -0.96 16.57 6.45
C VAL A 281 -0.46 17.77 5.64
N ALA A 282 -1.37 18.56 5.08
CA ALA A 282 -1.01 19.74 4.28
C ALA A 282 -0.38 20.86 5.14
N ALA A 283 -0.73 20.96 6.40
CA ALA A 283 -0.24 21.98 7.33
C ALA A 283 1.04 21.55 8.08
N ASP A 284 1.38 20.28 8.09
CA ASP A 284 2.51 19.75 8.86
C ASP A 284 3.86 20.03 8.16
N PRO A 285 4.78 20.77 8.80
CA PRO A 285 6.07 21.13 8.22
C PRO A 285 6.97 19.92 7.92
N HIS A 286 6.78 18.79 8.60
CA HIS A 286 7.55 17.58 8.34
C HIS A 286 7.27 17.01 6.95
N PHE A 287 6.00 17.01 6.51
CA PHE A 287 5.62 16.59 5.15
C PHE A 287 6.20 17.52 4.09
N ALA A 288 6.20 18.83 4.36
CA ALA A 288 6.76 19.85 3.46
C ALA A 288 8.29 19.69 3.34
N GLU A 289 9.01 19.67 4.46
CA GLU A 289 10.48 19.57 4.46
C GLU A 289 10.98 18.26 3.88
N ARG A 290 10.24 17.17 4.10
CA ARG A 290 10.57 15.87 3.49
C ARG A 290 10.12 15.77 2.03
N GLU A 291 9.49 16.76 1.45
CA GLU A 291 8.89 16.67 0.11
C GLU A 291 7.99 15.42 -0.04
N SER A 292 7.30 15.05 1.06
CA SER A 292 6.36 13.94 1.06
C SER A 292 5.11 14.25 0.25
N THR A 293 4.85 15.55 0.05
CA THR A 293 3.86 16.10 -0.87
C THR A 293 4.54 17.03 -1.86
N VAL A 294 4.18 16.91 -3.14
CA VAL A 294 4.69 17.77 -4.22
C VAL A 294 3.54 18.26 -5.08
N THR A 295 3.72 19.40 -5.74
CA THR A 295 2.77 19.89 -6.75
C THR A 295 3.47 19.93 -8.10
N VAL A 296 2.92 19.18 -9.07
CA VAL A 296 3.44 19.10 -10.43
C VAL A 296 2.29 19.30 -11.41
N ASP A 297 2.47 20.18 -12.40
CA ASP A 297 1.44 20.59 -13.37
C ASP A 297 0.12 21.03 -12.69
N GLY A 298 0.23 21.71 -11.53
CA GLY A 298 -0.92 22.15 -10.75
C GLY A 298 -1.64 21.05 -9.96
N ILE A 299 -1.14 19.82 -9.98
CA ILE A 299 -1.71 18.67 -9.26
C ILE A 299 -0.88 18.37 -8.02
N GLY A 300 -1.51 18.42 -6.84
CA GLY A 300 -0.94 17.96 -5.58
C GLY A 300 -0.89 16.43 -5.57
N MET A 301 0.26 15.84 -5.21
CA MET A 301 0.43 14.40 -5.16
C MET A 301 1.49 13.96 -4.16
N PRO A 302 1.51 12.69 -3.74
CA PRO A 302 2.61 12.15 -2.95
C PRO A 302 3.93 12.24 -3.70
N GLY A 303 4.99 12.65 -3.00
CA GLY A 303 6.35 12.70 -3.52
C GLY A 303 6.96 11.32 -3.76
N MET A 304 8.27 11.27 -3.93
CA MET A 304 8.99 9.99 -4.09
C MET A 304 9.05 9.23 -2.77
N LEU A 305 8.72 7.93 -2.80
CA LEU A 305 8.70 7.06 -1.61
C LEU A 305 10.11 6.88 -1.01
N ALA A 306 11.11 6.73 -1.86
CA ALA A 306 12.50 6.55 -1.45
C ALA A 306 13.37 7.72 -1.95
N ARG A 307 14.34 8.11 -1.14
CA ARG A 307 15.32 9.15 -1.46
C ARG A 307 16.68 8.53 -1.66
N PHE A 308 17.17 8.59 -2.88
CA PHE A 308 18.52 8.14 -3.21
C PHE A 308 19.49 9.31 -3.09
N SER A 309 20.53 9.15 -2.29
CA SER A 309 21.51 10.22 -2.02
C SER A 309 22.32 10.64 -3.25
N GLN A 310 22.52 9.75 -4.22
CA GLN A 310 23.30 9.99 -5.43
C GLN A 310 22.44 10.12 -6.69
N THR A 311 21.31 9.45 -6.74
CA THR A 311 20.43 9.40 -7.91
C THR A 311 18.98 9.71 -7.51
N PRO A 312 18.69 10.94 -7.05
CA PRO A 312 17.36 11.28 -6.55
C PRO A 312 16.29 11.17 -7.65
N GLY A 313 15.22 10.43 -7.33
CA GLY A 313 14.05 10.34 -8.19
C GLY A 313 13.27 11.65 -8.21
N ARG A 314 12.56 11.93 -9.31
CA ARG A 314 11.73 13.13 -9.47
C ARG A 314 10.41 12.82 -10.17
N VAL A 315 9.36 13.48 -9.74
CA VAL A 315 8.13 13.59 -10.53
C VAL A 315 8.33 14.75 -11.51
N ARG A 316 8.38 14.42 -12.80
CA ARG A 316 8.66 15.40 -13.87
C ARG A 316 7.39 16.02 -14.44
N TRP A 317 6.31 15.22 -14.53
CA TRP A 317 4.99 15.62 -15.02
C TRP A 317 3.90 14.74 -14.42
N ALA A 318 2.70 15.27 -14.28
CA ALA A 318 1.48 14.52 -13.96
C ALA A 318 1.01 13.70 -15.17
N GLY A 319 0.14 12.73 -14.95
CA GLY A 319 -0.47 11.99 -16.05
C GLY A 319 -1.22 12.93 -17.02
N ARG A 320 -1.08 12.68 -18.31
CA ARG A 320 -1.60 13.54 -19.40
C ARG A 320 -2.88 13.01 -19.98
N ASP A 321 -3.65 13.87 -20.63
CA ASP A 321 -4.95 13.54 -21.24
C ASP A 321 -4.83 12.94 -22.65
N GLY A 322 -3.76 13.26 -23.39
CA GLY A 322 -3.54 12.82 -24.75
C GLY A 322 -2.34 11.89 -24.92
N SER A 323 -2.25 11.24 -26.08
CA SER A 323 -1.00 10.60 -26.53
C SER A 323 0.11 11.64 -26.59
N ALA A 324 1.27 11.32 -26.05
CA ALA A 324 2.39 12.24 -25.97
C ALA A 324 2.70 12.88 -27.32
N ASP A 325 2.87 14.20 -27.28
CA ASP A 325 3.59 14.90 -28.32
C ASP A 325 4.97 14.23 -28.52
N ARG A 326 5.30 13.84 -29.72
CA ARG A 326 6.52 13.08 -30.08
C ARG A 326 7.82 13.86 -29.83
N THR A 327 7.75 15.04 -29.21
CA THR A 327 8.83 16.02 -29.04
C THR A 327 9.41 16.07 -27.63
N GLN A 328 9.35 15.02 -26.82
CA GLN A 328 9.98 15.04 -25.51
C GLN A 328 11.41 14.52 -25.55
N PRO A 329 12.38 15.23 -24.93
CA PRO A 329 13.74 14.73 -24.79
C PRO A 329 13.77 13.48 -23.92
N GLN A 330 14.59 12.53 -24.32
CA GLN A 330 14.96 11.30 -23.63
C GLN A 330 15.57 11.57 -22.24
#